data_55ddb57932c2f8373f8ccca43bfc5cdd
#
_entry.id   55ddb57932c2f8373f8ccca43bfc5cdd
#
_cell.length_a   1.000
_cell.length_b   1.000
_cell.length_c   1.000
_cell.angle_alpha   90.00
_cell.angle_beta   90.00
_cell.angle_gamma   90.00
#
_symmetry.space_group_name_H-M   'P 1'
#
loop_
_entity.id
_entity.type
_entity.pdbx_description
1 polymer ?
#
loop_
_entity_poly.entity_id
_entity_poly.type
_entity_poly.pdbx_seq_one_letter_code
_entity_poly.pdbx_strand_id
1 'polypeptide(L)'
;MQRPQAGLYIRRRKRLVSVVTYEFRILGPLEVEGDRGPVSLGGQRQRALLAALLLEAGRVVATDRLVDLLWGEQAPRTATTSLQNSISRLRRELGPDILETRPPGYVLRVDPQRIDAQRFEQLLHDARRSGPEERRALLVRALDLWRGPALAEFTFEPFAQPEIRRLEELRLVVREERIEADLELGRHGDVVGELEALVREHPLRETCRRQLMLALYRSGRQAEALDAYADARARFVGELGIEPGPELRQLQAEILRHEAGIAAPGAEHATVDEDAEIMRALLAGRVVPVLGLDGSGDLASHLASAFQVPKEGPVDLARVSQYVATMQGSGPLYDELHVRFEAAVEPKPLHRFLARLAPILRERGAPHQLVVSTNYDLALERAFEDEGEELDIVAYVATGPNRGRFWHRAPGSAPRPIDVPNTYATELSLERRTILLKLHGAVDPLPEREWESFVITEDDYIDYLGYSELTAVVPVSLAAKLRRSHFLFLGYEMADWNLRLILNRMWGTRPVGYRSWAVQRSPSLLAQAFWRRYDVSPLDVEPEAYVELLERRLAGS
;
A
#
# COMPACT_ATOMS: atom_id res chain seq x y z
N MET A 1 92.08 23.86 -16.22
CA MET A 1 92.44 22.79 -17.19
C MET A 1 91.18 22.07 -17.58
N GLN A 2 90.92 21.89 -18.85
CA GLN A 2 89.95 21.11 -19.57
C GLN A 2 88.46 21.51 -19.43
N ARG A 3 87.96 22.11 -20.52
CA ARG A 3 86.52 22.18 -20.94
C ARG A 3 86.16 20.84 -21.55
N PRO A 4 84.93 20.40 -21.35
CA PRO A 4 84.27 19.43 -22.30
C PRO A 4 83.22 20.11 -23.17
N GLN A 5 83.18 19.54 -24.33
CA GLN A 5 82.52 19.84 -25.59
C GLN A 5 81.02 20.03 -25.54
N ALA A 6 80.58 20.95 -26.40
CA ALA A 6 79.17 21.20 -26.72
C ALA A 6 78.56 20.01 -27.46
N GLY A 7 77.57 19.38 -26.86
CA GLY A 7 76.67 18.41 -27.53
C GLY A 7 75.49 19.13 -28.20
N LEU A 8 75.38 18.95 -29.51
CA LEU A 8 74.37 19.52 -30.37
C LEU A 8 73.01 18.87 -30.06
N TYR A 9 72.13 19.55 -29.34
CA TYR A 9 70.74 19.13 -29.15
C TYR A 9 69.89 19.59 -30.33
N ILE A 10 69.57 18.68 -31.24
CA ILE A 10 68.55 18.88 -32.28
C ILE A 10 67.19 18.94 -31.61
N ARG A 11 66.63 20.15 -31.43
CA ARG A 11 65.25 20.38 -31.04
C ARG A 11 64.37 19.99 -32.23
N ARG A 12 63.75 18.75 -32.20
CA ARG A 12 62.58 18.44 -32.99
C ARG A 12 61.45 19.32 -32.49
N ARG A 13 61.02 20.30 -33.29
CA ARG A 13 59.78 21.05 -33.10
C ARG A 13 58.63 20.03 -33.18
N LYS A 14 58.10 19.62 -32.02
CA LYS A 14 56.74 19.06 -31.95
C LYS A 14 55.79 20.17 -32.41
N ARG A 15 55.26 20.06 -33.63
CA ARG A 15 54.05 20.77 -33.98
C ARG A 15 53.03 20.36 -32.92
N LEU A 16 52.51 21.31 -32.18
CA LEU A 16 51.25 21.20 -31.46
C LEU A 16 50.17 21.03 -32.54
N VAL A 17 49.91 19.80 -32.94
CA VAL A 17 48.73 19.48 -33.70
C VAL A 17 47.60 19.69 -32.70
N SER A 18 46.79 20.73 -32.89
CA SER A 18 45.54 20.91 -32.19
C SER A 18 44.73 19.62 -32.43
N VAL A 19 44.64 18.78 -31.42
CA VAL A 19 43.84 17.56 -31.48
C VAL A 19 42.39 18.04 -31.46
N VAL A 20 41.73 18.03 -32.62
CA VAL A 20 40.31 18.32 -32.70
C VAL A 20 39.61 17.29 -31.83
N THR A 21 38.86 17.78 -30.88
CA THR A 21 38.16 16.94 -29.91
C THR A 21 36.72 16.74 -30.37
N TYR A 22 36.30 15.49 -30.53
CA TYR A 22 34.93 15.16 -30.90
C TYR A 22 34.18 14.53 -29.74
N GLU A 23 32.90 14.92 -29.59
CA GLU A 23 31.91 14.29 -28.74
C GLU A 23 30.97 13.46 -29.63
N PHE A 24 30.74 12.21 -29.28
CA PHE A 24 29.86 11.29 -29.99
C PHE A 24 28.63 11.03 -29.15
N ARG A 25 27.45 11.24 -29.74
CA ARG A 25 26.18 11.15 -29.02
C ARG A 25 25.29 10.12 -29.69
N ILE A 26 24.97 9.04 -28.98
CA ILE A 26 24.10 7.92 -29.44
C ILE A 26 22.92 7.67 -28.51
N LEU A 27 22.81 8.39 -27.37
CA LEU A 27 21.64 8.37 -26.50
C LEU A 27 20.53 9.30 -27.06
N GLY A 28 20.13 9.03 -28.27
CA GLY A 28 19.23 9.78 -29.12
C GLY A 28 19.57 9.55 -30.59
N PRO A 29 19.23 10.46 -31.52
CA PRO A 29 19.78 10.47 -32.87
C PRO A 29 21.32 10.56 -32.82
N LEU A 30 22.00 9.91 -33.76
CA LEU A 30 23.46 9.98 -33.84
C LEU A 30 23.90 11.41 -34.16
N GLU A 31 24.69 12.00 -33.30
CA GLU A 31 25.31 13.31 -33.49
C GLU A 31 26.80 13.26 -33.19
N VAL A 32 27.56 14.05 -33.92
CA VAL A 32 28.98 14.30 -33.64
C VAL A 32 29.19 15.79 -33.52
N GLU A 33 29.77 16.22 -32.41
CA GLU A 33 30.11 17.61 -32.15
C GLU A 33 31.61 17.77 -32.03
N GLY A 34 32.18 18.65 -32.81
CA GLY A 34 33.61 19.00 -32.78
C GLY A 34 33.79 20.40 -32.20
N ASP A 35 35.06 20.82 -31.98
CA ASP A 35 35.41 22.14 -31.44
C ASP A 35 34.83 23.33 -32.28
N ARG A 36 34.41 23.07 -33.51
CA ARG A 36 33.82 24.07 -34.44
C ARG A 36 32.30 23.95 -34.59
N GLY A 37 31.67 23.10 -33.81
CA GLY A 37 30.24 22.82 -33.87
C GLY A 37 29.92 21.45 -34.52
N PRO A 38 28.63 21.23 -34.88
CA PRO A 38 28.16 19.95 -35.39
C PRO A 38 28.88 19.49 -36.66
N VAL A 39 29.23 18.20 -36.74
CA VAL A 39 29.89 17.58 -37.89
C VAL A 39 28.85 16.93 -38.80
N SER A 40 28.88 17.28 -40.09
CA SER A 40 28.01 16.64 -41.09
C SER A 40 28.51 15.24 -41.42
N LEU A 41 27.75 14.21 -41.06
CA LEU A 41 28.12 12.82 -41.24
C LEU A 41 27.75 12.21 -42.63
N GLY A 42 27.13 12.98 -43.50
CA GLY A 42 26.66 12.50 -44.79
C GLY A 42 25.40 11.63 -44.73
N GLY A 43 25.22 10.72 -45.70
CA GLY A 43 24.01 9.90 -45.84
C GLY A 43 23.91 8.75 -44.86
N GLN A 44 22.73 8.10 -44.81
CA GLN A 44 22.36 7.05 -43.84
C GLN A 44 23.40 5.93 -43.70
N ARG A 45 23.98 5.42 -44.78
CA ARG A 45 25.01 4.36 -44.73
C ARG A 45 26.30 4.80 -44.03
N GLN A 46 26.70 6.06 -44.22
CA GLN A 46 27.89 6.59 -43.55
C GLN A 46 27.64 6.77 -42.04
N ARG A 47 26.44 7.21 -41.69
CA ARG A 47 25.98 7.30 -40.28
C ARG A 47 25.88 5.91 -39.65
N ALA A 48 25.31 4.91 -40.36
CA ALA A 48 25.23 3.52 -39.89
C ALA A 48 26.63 2.90 -39.66
N LEU A 49 27.58 3.18 -40.56
CA LEU A 49 28.98 2.73 -40.41
C LEU A 49 29.62 3.34 -39.15
N LEU A 50 29.44 4.64 -38.95
CA LEU A 50 29.96 5.30 -37.72
C LEU A 50 29.31 4.74 -36.47
N ALA A 51 27.98 4.54 -36.46
CA ALA A 51 27.26 3.94 -35.34
C ALA A 51 27.82 2.53 -35.02
N ALA A 52 27.98 1.67 -36.02
CA ALA A 52 28.55 0.32 -35.87
C ALA A 52 29.98 0.36 -35.29
N LEU A 53 30.80 1.32 -35.72
CA LEU A 53 32.16 1.50 -35.19
C LEU A 53 32.18 2.08 -33.77
N LEU A 54 31.21 2.95 -33.40
CA LEU A 54 31.06 3.51 -32.05
C LEU A 54 30.66 2.43 -31.05
N LEU A 55 29.79 1.50 -31.46
CA LEU A 55 29.39 0.38 -30.60
C LEU A 55 30.55 -0.56 -30.27
N GLU A 56 31.56 -0.62 -31.11
CA GLU A 56 32.78 -1.42 -30.95
C GLU A 56 34.03 -0.53 -30.77
N ALA A 57 33.84 0.70 -30.25
CA ALA A 57 34.94 1.66 -30.10
C ALA A 57 36.15 1.06 -29.35
N GLY A 58 37.35 1.32 -29.87
CA GLY A 58 38.60 0.76 -29.35
C GLY A 58 38.90 -0.68 -29.78
N ARG A 59 37.97 -1.38 -30.44
CA ARG A 59 38.15 -2.74 -30.95
C ARG A 59 38.27 -2.75 -32.48
N VAL A 60 38.99 -3.74 -33.01
CA VAL A 60 39.08 -3.94 -34.47
C VAL A 60 37.80 -4.63 -34.94
N VAL A 61 37.07 -3.99 -35.83
CA VAL A 61 35.93 -4.59 -36.51
C VAL A 61 36.35 -5.06 -37.90
N ALA A 62 36.23 -6.35 -38.18
CA ALA A 62 36.64 -6.94 -39.47
C ALA A 62 35.84 -6.35 -40.63
N THR A 63 36.50 -6.21 -41.79
CA THR A 63 35.87 -5.66 -43.00
C THR A 63 34.60 -6.42 -43.38
N ASP A 64 34.65 -7.76 -43.38
CA ASP A 64 33.51 -8.60 -43.73
C ASP A 64 32.35 -8.40 -42.78
N ARG A 65 32.63 -8.31 -41.47
CA ARG A 65 31.59 -8.00 -40.45
C ARG A 65 30.94 -6.63 -40.70
N LEU A 66 31.71 -5.61 -41.09
CA LEU A 66 31.14 -4.30 -41.42
C LEU A 66 30.27 -4.36 -42.67
N VAL A 67 30.66 -5.17 -43.65
CA VAL A 67 29.84 -5.41 -44.86
C VAL A 67 28.54 -6.09 -44.47
N ASP A 68 28.59 -7.15 -43.69
CA ASP A 68 27.39 -7.87 -43.19
C ASP A 68 26.46 -6.98 -42.38
N LEU A 69 27.01 -6.15 -41.49
CA LEU A 69 26.22 -5.21 -40.68
C LEU A 69 25.49 -4.16 -41.53
N LEU A 70 26.10 -3.69 -42.63
CA LEU A 70 25.57 -2.58 -43.41
C LEU A 70 24.69 -3.03 -44.60
N TRP A 71 24.84 -4.25 -45.09
CA TRP A 71 24.11 -4.76 -46.28
C TRP A 71 23.37 -6.08 -46.03
N GLY A 72 23.72 -6.82 -44.98
CA GLY A 72 23.14 -8.13 -44.68
C GLY A 72 23.33 -9.09 -45.86
N GLU A 73 22.33 -9.91 -46.15
CA GLU A 73 22.33 -10.87 -47.27
C GLU A 73 22.29 -10.21 -48.66
N GLN A 74 22.03 -8.91 -48.75
CA GLN A 74 21.93 -8.17 -50.01
C GLN A 74 23.19 -7.37 -50.34
N ALA A 75 24.34 -7.85 -49.90
CA ALA A 75 25.62 -7.18 -50.19
C ALA A 75 25.93 -7.13 -51.68
N PRO A 76 26.10 -5.95 -52.32
CA PRO A 76 26.49 -5.85 -53.71
C PRO A 76 27.94 -6.30 -53.90
N ARG A 77 28.29 -6.73 -55.07
CA ARG A 77 29.70 -7.12 -55.41
C ARG A 77 30.71 -5.99 -55.13
N THR A 78 30.25 -4.74 -55.09
CA THR A 78 31.06 -3.55 -54.79
C THR A 78 31.01 -3.13 -53.31
N ALA A 79 30.45 -3.95 -52.39
CA ALA A 79 30.27 -3.61 -51.00
C ALA A 79 31.56 -3.18 -50.29
N THR A 80 32.66 -3.93 -50.49
CA THR A 80 33.97 -3.62 -49.92
C THR A 80 34.51 -2.27 -50.43
N THR A 81 34.37 -1.97 -51.72
CA THR A 81 34.79 -0.68 -52.29
C THR A 81 33.92 0.47 -51.74
N SER A 82 32.62 0.24 -51.61
CA SER A 82 31.67 1.22 -51.00
C SER A 82 31.98 1.48 -49.54
N LEU A 83 32.36 0.45 -48.79
CA LEU A 83 32.83 0.58 -47.40
C LEU A 83 34.12 1.42 -47.33
N GLN A 84 35.13 1.13 -48.18
CA GLN A 84 36.37 1.89 -48.21
C GLN A 84 36.15 3.36 -48.56
N ASN A 85 35.22 3.65 -49.48
CA ASN A 85 34.81 5.03 -49.78
C ASN A 85 34.15 5.73 -48.58
N SER A 86 33.29 5.01 -47.83
CA SER A 86 32.66 5.54 -46.63
C SER A 86 33.68 5.79 -45.51
N ILE A 87 34.65 4.90 -45.32
CA ILE A 87 35.79 5.07 -44.41
C ILE A 87 36.61 6.31 -44.80
N SER A 88 36.91 6.48 -46.08
CA SER A 88 37.68 7.64 -46.59
C SER A 88 36.94 8.95 -46.35
N ARG A 89 35.61 8.97 -46.48
CA ARG A 89 34.77 10.13 -46.18
C ARG A 89 34.77 10.43 -44.67
N LEU A 90 34.55 9.41 -43.82
CA LEU A 90 34.61 9.59 -42.35
C LEU A 90 35.98 10.13 -41.90
N ARG A 91 37.08 9.65 -42.46
CA ARG A 91 38.42 10.19 -42.16
C ARG A 91 38.60 11.64 -42.56
N ARG A 92 37.96 12.08 -43.63
CA ARG A 92 38.01 13.47 -44.08
C ARG A 92 37.24 14.39 -43.11
N GLU A 93 36.12 13.92 -42.59
CA GLU A 93 35.26 14.69 -41.66
C GLU A 93 35.79 14.69 -40.22
N LEU A 94 36.27 13.52 -39.74
CA LEU A 94 36.67 13.30 -38.35
C LEU A 94 38.20 13.35 -38.13
N GLY A 95 38.97 13.39 -39.20
CA GLY A 95 40.44 13.29 -39.16
C GLY A 95 40.95 11.87 -39.33
N PRO A 96 42.20 11.73 -39.89
CA PRO A 96 42.78 10.42 -40.22
C PRO A 96 43.14 9.59 -38.98
N ASP A 97 43.36 10.24 -37.84
CA ASP A 97 43.87 9.58 -36.62
C ASP A 97 42.75 8.89 -35.81
N ILE A 98 41.49 9.27 -36.02
CA ILE A 98 40.34 8.71 -35.30
C ILE A 98 39.95 7.33 -35.80
N LEU A 99 40.05 7.09 -37.13
CA LEU A 99 39.65 5.86 -37.76
C LEU A 99 40.87 5.18 -38.42
N GLU A 100 41.46 4.24 -37.72
CA GLU A 100 42.69 3.54 -38.12
C GLU A 100 42.34 2.27 -38.92
N THR A 101 43.14 1.98 -39.99
CA THR A 101 43.09 0.66 -40.63
C THR A 101 44.01 -0.29 -39.88
N ARG A 102 43.42 -1.37 -39.37
CA ARG A 102 44.15 -2.42 -38.64
C ARG A 102 43.66 -3.80 -39.09
N PRO A 103 44.50 -4.57 -39.81
CA PRO A 103 44.05 -5.88 -40.28
C PRO A 103 43.42 -6.73 -39.15
N PRO A 104 42.28 -7.43 -39.40
CA PRO A 104 41.59 -7.56 -40.69
C PRO A 104 40.52 -6.49 -41.01
N GLY A 105 40.54 -5.30 -40.35
CA GLY A 105 39.49 -4.31 -40.54
C GLY A 105 39.89 -2.90 -40.11
N TYR A 106 39.00 -2.29 -39.34
CA TYR A 106 39.09 -0.89 -38.88
C TYR A 106 38.86 -0.78 -37.40
N VAL A 107 39.48 0.23 -36.74
CA VAL A 107 39.26 0.56 -35.35
C VAL A 107 38.99 2.05 -35.22
N LEU A 108 37.92 2.38 -34.48
CA LEU A 108 37.62 3.74 -34.11
C LEU A 108 38.33 4.05 -32.75
N ARG A 109 39.28 4.97 -32.81
CA ARG A 109 40.04 5.39 -31.64
C ARG A 109 39.45 6.65 -31.05
N VAL A 110 38.63 6.48 -30.04
CA VAL A 110 37.95 7.55 -29.33
C VAL A 110 38.14 7.31 -27.81
N ASP A 111 38.36 8.38 -27.09
CA ASP A 111 38.32 8.32 -25.64
C ASP A 111 36.88 7.92 -25.19
N PRO A 112 36.70 6.84 -24.41
CA PRO A 112 35.39 6.41 -23.92
C PRO A 112 34.58 7.54 -23.30
N GLN A 113 35.24 8.49 -22.60
CA GLN A 113 34.58 9.65 -22.01
C GLN A 113 34.02 10.64 -23.04
N ARG A 114 34.29 10.47 -24.30
CA ARG A 114 33.75 11.25 -25.44
C ARG A 114 32.54 10.61 -26.10
N ILE A 115 32.08 9.45 -25.62
CA ILE A 115 30.88 8.78 -26.06
C ILE A 115 29.84 8.89 -24.95
N ASP A 116 28.69 9.51 -25.21
CA ASP A 116 27.65 9.77 -24.22
C ASP A 116 27.14 8.49 -23.54
N ALA A 117 27.02 7.38 -24.24
CA ALA A 117 26.65 6.09 -23.67
C ALA A 117 27.70 5.57 -22.65
N GLN A 118 29.00 5.75 -22.92
CA GLN A 118 30.07 5.36 -22.01
C GLN A 118 30.10 6.28 -20.78
N ARG A 119 29.84 7.58 -20.97
CA ARG A 119 29.70 8.54 -19.84
C ARG A 119 28.48 8.20 -18.99
N PHE A 120 27.38 7.80 -19.60
CA PHE A 120 26.18 7.37 -18.91
C PHE A 120 26.46 6.16 -18.00
N GLU A 121 27.14 5.14 -18.52
CA GLU A 121 27.53 3.95 -17.75
C GLU A 121 28.52 4.29 -16.62
N GLN A 122 29.47 5.19 -16.89
CA GLN A 122 30.42 5.63 -15.87
C GLN A 122 29.70 6.39 -14.75
N LEU A 123 28.77 7.30 -15.08
CA LEU A 123 27.97 8.02 -14.07
C LEU A 123 27.14 7.07 -13.22
N LEU A 124 26.55 6.03 -13.79
CA LEU A 124 25.84 4.97 -13.06
C LEU A 124 26.80 4.21 -12.14
N HIS A 125 27.98 3.84 -12.63
CA HIS A 125 28.99 3.15 -11.83
C HIS A 125 29.42 4.01 -10.60
N ASP A 126 29.67 5.29 -10.82
CA ASP A 126 30.07 6.21 -9.77
C ASP A 126 28.92 6.45 -8.77
N ALA A 127 27.69 6.59 -9.25
CA ALA A 127 26.49 6.75 -8.44
C ALA A 127 26.29 5.60 -7.44
N ARG A 128 26.52 4.35 -7.87
CA ARG A 128 26.40 3.15 -6.99
C ARG A 128 27.41 3.12 -5.85
N ARG A 129 28.44 3.94 -5.88
CA ARG A 129 29.51 4.05 -4.87
C ARG A 129 29.36 5.28 -3.99
N SER A 130 28.38 6.12 -4.28
CA SER A 130 28.11 7.40 -3.62
C SER A 130 26.96 7.32 -2.63
N GLY A 131 26.93 8.23 -1.65
CA GLY A 131 25.80 8.40 -0.74
C GLY A 131 24.54 8.92 -1.46
N PRO A 132 23.36 8.93 -0.81
CA PRO A 132 22.08 9.19 -1.46
C PRO A 132 22.00 10.50 -2.25
N GLU A 133 22.47 11.63 -1.69
CA GLU A 133 22.45 12.94 -2.37
C GLU A 133 23.32 12.96 -3.62
N GLU A 134 24.57 12.49 -3.48
CA GLU A 134 25.51 12.46 -4.61
C GLU A 134 25.08 11.44 -5.65
N ARG A 135 24.60 10.25 -5.22
CA ARG A 135 24.03 9.22 -6.08
C ARG A 135 22.90 9.81 -6.93
N ARG A 136 21.94 10.49 -6.31
CA ARG A 136 20.86 11.17 -7.02
C ARG A 136 21.39 12.16 -8.05
N ALA A 137 22.33 13.02 -7.67
CA ALA A 137 22.89 14.04 -8.57
C ALA A 137 23.59 13.42 -9.78
N LEU A 138 24.33 12.33 -9.58
CA LEU A 138 25.01 11.60 -10.67
C LEU A 138 24.01 10.92 -11.60
N LEU A 139 22.93 10.31 -11.06
CA LEU A 139 21.89 9.65 -11.84
C LEU A 139 21.05 10.65 -12.66
N VAL A 140 20.75 11.83 -12.11
CA VAL A 140 20.12 12.93 -12.86
C VAL A 140 21.02 13.35 -14.04
N ARG A 141 22.31 13.60 -13.79
CA ARG A 141 23.26 13.92 -14.86
C ARG A 141 23.38 12.83 -15.92
N ALA A 142 23.26 11.56 -15.52
CA ALA A 142 23.24 10.43 -16.45
C ALA A 142 21.99 10.49 -17.36
N LEU A 143 20.81 10.73 -16.77
CA LEU A 143 19.55 10.85 -17.51
C LEU A 143 19.53 12.07 -18.45
N ASP A 144 20.17 13.18 -18.08
CA ASP A 144 20.30 14.39 -18.89
C ASP A 144 21.10 14.18 -20.19
N LEU A 145 21.87 13.10 -20.30
CA LEU A 145 22.56 12.74 -21.55
C LEU A 145 21.60 12.23 -22.64
N TRP A 146 20.39 11.84 -22.26
CA TRP A 146 19.40 11.28 -23.17
C TRP A 146 18.61 12.39 -23.87
N ARG A 147 18.62 12.34 -25.22
CA ARG A 147 17.92 13.29 -26.11
C ARG A 147 16.72 12.66 -26.83
N GLY A 148 16.50 11.35 -26.63
CA GLY A 148 15.45 10.56 -27.25
C GLY A 148 15.72 9.06 -27.09
N PRO A 149 15.07 8.20 -27.87
CA PRO A 149 15.39 6.78 -27.92
C PRO A 149 16.82 6.56 -28.39
N ALA A 150 17.54 5.60 -27.80
CA ALA A 150 18.91 5.29 -28.19
C ALA A 150 19.01 4.96 -29.69
N LEU A 151 20.01 5.54 -30.38
CA LEU A 151 20.22 5.30 -31.80
C LEU A 151 18.94 5.43 -32.63
N ALA A 152 18.11 6.43 -32.37
CA ALA A 152 16.73 6.58 -32.86
C ALA A 152 16.56 6.35 -34.37
N GLU A 153 17.54 6.74 -35.18
CA GLU A 153 17.52 6.56 -36.64
C GLU A 153 17.84 5.13 -37.12
N PHE A 154 18.30 4.26 -36.19
CA PHE A 154 18.67 2.87 -36.45
C PHE A 154 17.75 1.87 -35.77
N THR A 155 16.56 2.30 -35.38
CA THR A 155 15.58 1.47 -34.65
C THR A 155 15.20 0.19 -35.39
N PHE A 156 15.29 0.15 -36.71
CA PHE A 156 14.98 -1.03 -37.52
C PHE A 156 16.21 -1.73 -38.06
N GLU A 157 17.40 -1.25 -37.72
CA GLU A 157 18.65 -1.84 -38.21
C GLU A 157 19.09 -3.01 -37.31
N PRO A 158 19.25 -4.23 -37.83
CA PRO A 158 19.57 -5.42 -37.02
C PRO A 158 20.83 -5.26 -36.17
N PHE A 159 21.85 -4.54 -36.64
CA PHE A 159 23.10 -4.36 -35.91
C PHE A 159 22.94 -3.52 -34.63
N ALA A 160 21.97 -2.60 -34.63
CA ALA A 160 21.77 -1.67 -33.50
C ALA A 160 20.80 -2.24 -32.43
N GLN A 161 19.91 -3.15 -32.82
CA GLN A 161 18.84 -3.67 -31.96
C GLN A 161 19.29 -4.22 -30.59
N PRO A 162 20.37 -5.06 -30.52
CA PRO A 162 20.81 -5.55 -29.19
C PRO A 162 21.25 -4.43 -28.27
N GLU A 163 21.96 -3.43 -28.83
CA GLU A 163 22.49 -2.32 -28.06
C GLU A 163 21.40 -1.32 -27.69
N ILE A 164 20.46 -1.02 -28.58
CA ILE A 164 19.28 -0.22 -28.27
C ILE A 164 18.53 -0.81 -27.04
N ARG A 165 18.21 -2.12 -27.10
CA ARG A 165 17.54 -2.79 -25.98
C ARG A 165 18.35 -2.72 -24.71
N ARG A 166 19.66 -2.92 -24.77
CA ARG A 166 20.55 -2.84 -23.60
C ARG A 166 20.56 -1.44 -22.99
N LEU A 167 20.69 -0.40 -23.82
CA LEU A 167 20.74 0.98 -23.37
C LEU A 167 19.39 1.44 -22.79
N GLU A 168 18.26 1.12 -23.45
CA GLU A 168 16.93 1.46 -22.94
C GLU A 168 16.62 0.73 -21.62
N GLU A 169 17.00 -0.55 -21.47
CA GLU A 169 16.89 -1.25 -20.19
C GLU A 169 17.76 -0.59 -19.12
N LEU A 170 18.99 -0.21 -19.47
CA LEU A 170 19.87 0.47 -18.53
C LEU A 170 19.33 1.86 -18.14
N ARG A 171 18.69 2.57 -19.07
CA ARG A 171 17.98 3.82 -18.80
C ARG A 171 16.88 3.64 -17.75
N LEU A 172 16.09 2.57 -17.89
CA LEU A 172 15.04 2.23 -16.94
C LEU A 172 15.62 1.94 -15.54
N VAL A 173 16.71 1.14 -15.47
CA VAL A 173 17.43 0.88 -14.22
C VAL A 173 17.94 2.17 -13.57
N VAL A 174 18.50 3.10 -14.34
CA VAL A 174 18.95 4.41 -13.82
C VAL A 174 17.78 5.24 -13.28
N ARG A 175 16.63 5.21 -13.93
CA ARG A 175 15.40 5.86 -13.41
C ARG A 175 14.97 5.23 -12.08
N GLU A 176 14.95 3.90 -11.98
CA GLU A 176 14.62 3.18 -10.75
C GLU A 176 15.60 3.53 -9.61
N GLU A 177 16.93 3.51 -9.87
CA GLU A 177 17.93 3.84 -8.86
C GLU A 177 17.87 5.32 -8.43
N ARG A 178 17.54 6.24 -9.34
CA ARG A 178 17.33 7.66 -8.98
C ARG A 178 16.09 7.82 -8.11
N ILE A 179 14.99 7.15 -8.43
CA ILE A 179 13.77 7.16 -7.61
C ILE A 179 14.06 6.57 -6.23
N GLU A 180 14.84 5.48 -6.14
CA GLU A 180 15.23 4.91 -4.85
C GLU A 180 16.01 5.92 -4.01
N ALA A 181 16.95 6.65 -4.62
CA ALA A 181 17.67 7.73 -3.94
C ALA A 181 16.74 8.87 -3.49
N ASP A 182 15.74 9.26 -4.30
CA ASP A 182 14.73 10.23 -3.91
C ASP A 182 13.87 9.74 -2.72
N LEU A 183 13.52 8.44 -2.69
CA LEU A 183 12.79 7.82 -1.58
C LEU A 183 13.64 7.78 -0.28
N GLU A 184 14.94 7.48 -0.38
CA GLU A 184 15.86 7.54 0.74
C GLU A 184 16.02 8.96 1.30
N LEU A 185 15.95 9.97 0.44
CA LEU A 185 16.03 11.40 0.79
C LEU A 185 14.71 12.00 1.28
N GLY A 186 13.66 11.20 1.43
CA GLY A 186 12.37 11.66 1.93
C GLY A 186 11.48 12.36 0.88
N ARG A 187 11.83 12.34 -0.41
CA ARG A 187 11.10 13.03 -1.49
C ARG A 187 9.98 12.18 -2.06
N HIS A 188 9.19 11.57 -1.19
CA HIS A 188 8.21 10.55 -1.58
C HIS A 188 7.13 11.10 -2.51
N GLY A 189 6.58 12.29 -2.20
CA GLY A 189 5.53 12.93 -2.99
C GLY A 189 5.96 13.32 -4.40
N ASP A 190 7.24 13.72 -4.56
CA ASP A 190 7.77 14.24 -5.83
C ASP A 190 7.85 13.15 -6.91
N VAL A 191 8.01 11.88 -6.52
CA VAL A 191 8.22 10.76 -7.46
C VAL A 191 6.94 10.00 -7.82
N VAL A 192 5.79 10.25 -7.14
CA VAL A 192 4.56 9.48 -7.37
C VAL A 192 4.08 9.59 -8.82
N GLY A 193 3.99 10.79 -9.37
CA GLY A 193 3.50 10.99 -10.74
C GLY A 193 4.38 10.33 -11.81
N GLU A 194 5.71 10.33 -11.61
CA GLU A 194 6.63 9.63 -12.50
C GLU A 194 6.49 8.10 -12.36
N LEU A 195 6.35 7.59 -11.14
CA LEU A 195 6.13 6.17 -10.88
C LEU A 195 4.82 5.66 -11.48
N GLU A 196 3.75 6.44 -11.41
CA GLU A 196 2.48 6.11 -12.07
C GLU A 196 2.64 6.01 -13.60
N ALA A 197 3.45 6.88 -14.21
CA ALA A 197 3.78 6.80 -15.62
C ALA A 197 4.60 5.55 -15.94
N LEU A 198 5.65 5.26 -15.16
CA LEU A 198 6.50 4.08 -15.32
C LEU A 198 5.71 2.77 -15.19
N VAL A 199 4.80 2.67 -14.21
CA VAL A 199 3.95 1.49 -14.03
C VAL A 199 2.99 1.30 -15.20
N ARG A 200 2.51 2.38 -15.85
CA ARG A 200 1.71 2.28 -17.08
C ARG A 200 2.54 1.82 -18.28
N GLU A 201 3.76 2.31 -18.42
CA GLU A 201 4.68 1.94 -19.52
C GLU A 201 5.24 0.52 -19.34
N HIS A 202 5.50 0.11 -18.09
CA HIS A 202 6.10 -1.17 -17.72
C HIS A 202 5.26 -1.92 -16.68
N PRO A 203 4.06 -2.40 -17.06
CA PRO A 203 3.06 -2.91 -16.09
C PRO A 203 3.50 -4.16 -15.30
N LEU A 204 4.47 -4.91 -15.82
CA LEU A 204 5.00 -6.12 -15.20
C LEU A 204 6.34 -5.89 -14.46
N ARG A 205 6.78 -4.63 -14.34
CA ARG A 205 8.03 -4.29 -13.64
C ARG A 205 7.78 -4.14 -12.13
N GLU A 206 8.14 -5.16 -11.36
CA GLU A 206 7.87 -5.21 -9.91
C GLU A 206 8.58 -4.08 -9.15
N THR A 207 9.80 -3.71 -9.53
CA THR A 207 10.55 -2.63 -8.87
C THR A 207 9.78 -1.31 -8.90
N CYS A 208 9.25 -0.91 -10.07
CA CYS A 208 8.46 0.33 -10.18
C CYS A 208 7.18 0.26 -9.34
N ARG A 209 6.52 -0.90 -9.28
CA ARG A 209 5.32 -1.11 -8.46
C ARG A 209 5.62 -1.04 -6.97
N ARG A 210 6.72 -1.67 -6.54
CA ARG A 210 7.20 -1.59 -5.15
C ARG A 210 7.52 -0.15 -4.75
N GLN A 211 8.24 0.57 -5.60
CA GLN A 211 8.58 1.98 -5.36
C GLN A 211 7.33 2.87 -5.31
N LEU A 212 6.34 2.64 -6.19
CA LEU A 212 5.07 3.38 -6.16
C LEU A 212 4.31 3.13 -4.86
N MET A 213 4.20 1.87 -4.43
CA MET A 213 3.56 1.54 -3.16
C MET A 213 4.25 2.22 -1.98
N LEU A 214 5.59 2.19 -1.94
CA LEU A 214 6.38 2.81 -0.89
C LEU A 214 6.24 4.34 -0.89
N ALA A 215 6.29 4.98 -2.08
CA ALA A 215 6.10 6.41 -2.25
C ALA A 215 4.72 6.87 -1.78
N LEU A 216 3.66 6.17 -2.18
CA LEU A 216 2.28 6.44 -1.76
C LEU A 216 2.12 6.28 -0.25
N TYR A 217 2.60 5.17 0.31
CA TYR A 217 2.53 4.91 1.74
C TYR A 217 3.23 6.01 2.56
N ARG A 218 4.49 6.33 2.22
CA ARG A 218 5.27 7.36 2.90
C ARG A 218 4.73 8.79 2.70
N SER A 219 3.87 8.99 1.70
CA SER A 219 3.11 10.23 1.47
C SER A 219 1.77 10.26 2.20
N GLY A 220 1.48 9.27 3.07
CA GLY A 220 0.21 9.18 3.79
C GLY A 220 -0.97 8.65 2.96
N ARG A 221 -0.73 8.18 1.73
CA ARG A 221 -1.74 7.67 0.77
C ARG A 221 -1.82 6.13 0.83
N GLN A 222 -2.02 5.59 2.04
CA GLN A 222 -1.97 4.15 2.29
C GLN A 222 -2.99 3.35 1.47
N ALA A 223 -4.22 3.85 1.37
CA ALA A 223 -5.26 3.16 0.59
C ALA A 223 -4.83 2.98 -0.87
N GLU A 224 -4.26 4.01 -1.48
CA GLU A 224 -3.78 3.97 -2.85
C GLU A 224 -2.54 3.07 -3.01
N ALA A 225 -1.70 2.97 -1.99
CA ALA A 225 -0.58 2.01 -1.98
C ALA A 225 -1.09 0.56 -2.04
N LEU A 226 -2.14 0.24 -1.29
CA LEU A 226 -2.76 -1.09 -1.30
C LEU A 226 -3.55 -1.36 -2.59
N ASP A 227 -4.21 -0.35 -3.16
CA ASP A 227 -4.86 -0.45 -4.47
C ASP A 227 -3.82 -0.70 -5.59
N ALA A 228 -2.64 -0.07 -5.51
CA ALA A 228 -1.53 -0.33 -6.43
C ALA A 228 -1.03 -1.78 -6.36
N TYR A 229 -1.03 -2.39 -5.16
CA TYR A 229 -0.74 -3.82 -5.01
C TYR A 229 -1.83 -4.70 -5.61
N ALA A 230 -3.11 -4.36 -5.38
CA ALA A 230 -4.23 -5.12 -5.92
C ALA A 230 -4.23 -5.12 -7.46
N ASP A 231 -3.95 -3.96 -8.09
CA ASP A 231 -3.76 -3.85 -9.55
C ASP A 231 -2.55 -4.69 -10.02
N ALA A 232 -1.42 -4.61 -9.31
CA ALA A 232 -0.25 -5.42 -9.60
C ALA A 232 -0.60 -6.91 -9.63
N ARG A 233 -1.21 -7.40 -8.55
CA ARG A 233 -1.58 -8.81 -8.41
C ARG A 233 -2.55 -9.26 -9.51
N ALA A 234 -3.57 -8.45 -9.80
CA ALA A 234 -4.52 -8.75 -10.85
C ALA A 234 -3.84 -8.93 -12.22
N ARG A 235 -2.85 -8.10 -12.54
CA ARG A 235 -2.09 -8.19 -13.79
C ARG A 235 -1.16 -9.40 -13.82
N PHE A 236 -0.37 -9.64 -12.76
CA PHE A 236 0.53 -10.80 -12.70
C PHE A 236 -0.24 -12.13 -12.81
N VAL A 237 -1.35 -12.25 -12.10
CA VAL A 237 -2.20 -13.45 -12.18
C VAL A 237 -2.90 -13.54 -13.54
N GLY A 238 -3.44 -12.42 -14.05
CA GLY A 238 -4.20 -12.42 -15.31
C GLY A 238 -3.34 -12.60 -16.56
N GLU A 239 -2.15 -12.00 -16.62
CA GLU A 239 -1.28 -12.01 -17.81
C GLU A 239 -0.23 -13.13 -17.76
N LEU A 240 0.28 -13.49 -16.58
CA LEU A 240 1.38 -14.44 -16.42
C LEU A 240 0.99 -15.72 -15.65
N GLY A 241 -0.16 -15.74 -14.99
CA GLY A 241 -0.60 -16.87 -14.16
C GLY A 241 0.21 -17.05 -12.86
N ILE A 242 0.95 -16.02 -12.42
CA ILE A 242 1.81 -16.07 -11.22
C ILE A 242 1.41 -15.01 -10.19
N GLU A 243 1.66 -15.27 -8.93
CA GLU A 243 1.52 -14.26 -7.87
C GLU A 243 2.71 -13.29 -7.91
N PRO A 244 2.53 -12.03 -7.41
CA PRO A 244 3.65 -11.08 -7.26
C PRO A 244 4.81 -11.68 -6.47
N GLY A 245 6.02 -11.21 -6.76
CA GLY A 245 7.24 -11.64 -6.10
C GLY A 245 7.25 -11.41 -4.59
N PRO A 246 8.19 -12.04 -3.88
CA PRO A 246 8.23 -12.00 -2.41
C PRO A 246 8.39 -10.59 -1.85
N GLU A 247 9.19 -9.73 -2.50
CA GLU A 247 9.43 -8.36 -2.04
C GLU A 247 8.16 -7.49 -2.08
N LEU A 248 7.35 -7.62 -3.14
CA LEU A 248 6.11 -6.86 -3.28
C LEU A 248 5.05 -7.34 -2.28
N ARG A 249 4.97 -8.65 -2.05
CA ARG A 249 4.09 -9.25 -1.03
C ARG A 249 4.51 -8.87 0.38
N GLN A 250 5.82 -8.83 0.63
CA GLN A 250 6.37 -8.42 1.91
C GLN A 250 6.04 -6.96 2.19
N LEU A 251 6.27 -6.06 1.22
CA LEU A 251 5.93 -4.64 1.37
C LEU A 251 4.43 -4.44 1.64
N GLN A 252 3.55 -5.18 0.96
CA GLN A 252 2.12 -5.15 1.27
C GLN A 252 1.86 -5.53 2.73
N ALA A 253 2.47 -6.62 3.20
CA ALA A 253 2.31 -7.08 4.57
C ALA A 253 2.87 -6.07 5.59
N GLU A 254 3.99 -5.42 5.29
CA GLU A 254 4.61 -4.37 6.09
C GLU A 254 3.74 -3.11 6.14
N ILE A 255 3.18 -2.68 5.00
CA ILE A 255 2.21 -1.56 4.93
C ILE A 255 0.96 -1.87 5.76
N LEU A 256 0.45 -3.11 5.68
CA LEU A 256 -0.69 -3.54 6.47
C LEU A 256 -0.40 -3.60 7.98
N ARG A 257 0.85 -3.91 8.37
CA ARG A 257 1.26 -3.98 9.78
C ARG A 257 1.81 -2.66 10.32
N HIS A 258 1.93 -1.62 9.49
CA HIS A 258 2.58 -0.34 9.87
C HIS A 258 3.97 -0.52 10.49
N GLU A 259 4.81 -1.38 9.91
CA GLU A 259 6.15 -1.61 10.43
C GLU A 259 7.01 -0.34 10.36
N ALA A 260 7.66 0.00 11.48
CA ALA A 260 8.49 1.21 11.58
C ALA A 260 9.63 1.27 10.56
N GLY A 261 10.08 0.12 10.06
CA GLY A 261 11.18 0.01 9.08
C GLY A 261 10.86 0.57 7.69
N ILE A 262 9.58 0.75 7.34
CA ILE A 262 9.16 1.35 6.06
C ILE A 262 8.80 2.83 6.19
N ALA A 263 8.76 3.38 7.41
CA ALA A 263 8.59 4.81 7.63
C ALA A 263 9.76 5.61 7.02
N ALA A 264 9.52 6.86 6.64
CA ALA A 264 10.55 7.72 6.06
C ALA A 264 11.76 7.88 7.00
N PRO A 265 13.01 7.83 6.53
CA PRO A 265 14.18 8.18 7.31
C PRO A 265 14.05 9.64 7.80
N GLY A 266 14.08 9.86 9.11
CA GLY A 266 13.92 11.19 9.70
C GLY A 266 12.51 11.51 10.19
N ALA A 267 11.55 10.61 10.05
CA ALA A 267 10.34 10.61 10.87
C ALA A 267 10.71 10.12 12.28
N GLU A 268 11.64 10.82 12.95
CA GLU A 268 11.64 10.83 14.40
C GLU A 268 10.23 11.28 14.80
N HIS A 269 9.55 10.44 15.52
CA HIS A 269 8.26 10.61 16.15
C HIS A 269 7.88 12.09 16.35
N ALA A 270 7.41 12.76 15.30
CA ALA A 270 6.28 13.59 15.52
C ALA A 270 5.26 12.60 16.05
N THR A 271 5.00 12.62 17.34
CA THR A 271 3.87 11.93 17.94
C THR A 271 2.70 12.30 17.05
N VAL A 272 2.34 11.40 16.13
CA VAL A 272 1.08 11.53 15.39
C VAL A 272 0.09 11.54 16.52
N ASP A 273 -0.57 12.67 16.71
CA ASP A 273 -1.61 12.78 17.72
C ASP A 273 -2.67 11.79 17.27
N GLU A 274 -2.53 10.51 17.72
CA GLU A 274 -3.42 9.40 17.36
C GLU A 274 -4.85 9.78 17.65
N ASP A 275 -5.06 10.58 18.71
CA ASP A 275 -6.34 11.09 19.08
C ASP A 275 -6.90 12.08 18.04
N ALA A 276 -6.04 12.91 17.44
CA ALA A 276 -6.46 13.79 16.35
C ALA A 276 -6.76 13.00 15.06
N GLU A 277 -6.08 11.89 14.81
CA GLU A 277 -6.38 10.99 13.70
C GLU A 277 -7.72 10.31 13.91
N ILE A 278 -7.95 9.72 15.10
CA ILE A 278 -9.21 9.09 15.49
C ILE A 278 -10.35 10.08 15.40
N MET A 279 -10.18 11.30 15.94
CA MET A 279 -11.20 12.33 15.88
C MET A 279 -11.54 12.74 14.45
N ARG A 280 -10.55 12.96 13.61
CA ARG A 280 -10.78 13.27 12.17
C ARG A 280 -11.52 12.14 11.46
N ALA A 281 -11.19 10.89 11.75
CA ALA A 281 -11.84 9.72 11.16
C ALA A 281 -13.28 9.54 11.69
N LEU A 282 -13.51 9.81 12.98
CA LEU A 282 -14.85 9.84 13.60
C LEU A 282 -15.73 10.90 12.94
N LEU A 283 -15.25 12.14 12.83
CA LEU A 283 -15.98 13.26 12.22
C LEU A 283 -16.20 13.12 10.70
N ALA A 284 -15.43 12.26 10.05
CA ALA A 284 -15.66 11.86 8.65
C ALA A 284 -16.60 10.65 8.51
N GLY A 285 -17.17 10.15 9.60
CA GLY A 285 -18.02 8.95 9.60
C GLY A 285 -17.29 7.68 9.16
N ARG A 286 -15.96 7.62 9.31
CA ARG A 286 -15.14 6.48 8.84
C ARG A 286 -14.72 5.51 9.94
N VAL A 287 -15.11 5.75 11.19
CA VAL A 287 -14.85 4.86 12.33
C VAL A 287 -16.11 4.08 12.68
N VAL A 288 -15.96 2.79 12.93
CA VAL A 288 -16.97 1.92 13.52
C VAL A 288 -16.58 1.67 14.98
N PRO A 289 -17.27 2.30 15.95
CA PRO A 289 -17.11 1.95 17.36
C PRO A 289 -17.60 0.52 17.61
N VAL A 290 -16.82 -0.25 18.38
CA VAL A 290 -17.16 -1.61 18.79
C VAL A 290 -17.20 -1.66 20.30
N LEU A 291 -18.39 -1.88 20.86
CA LEU A 291 -18.67 -1.83 22.28
C LEU A 291 -18.67 -3.24 22.87
N GLY A 292 -17.80 -3.49 23.84
CA GLY A 292 -17.71 -4.74 24.59
C GLY A 292 -18.71 -4.82 25.73
N LEU A 293 -18.92 -6.04 26.24
CA LEU A 293 -19.78 -6.32 27.38
C LEU A 293 -19.09 -5.88 28.69
N ASP A 294 -19.39 -4.69 29.12
CA ASP A 294 -18.98 -4.20 30.46
C ASP A 294 -19.62 -5.04 31.55
N GLY A 295 -18.81 -5.55 32.51
CA GLY A 295 -19.34 -6.28 33.67
C GLY A 295 -19.71 -7.74 33.38
N SER A 296 -19.14 -8.37 32.37
CA SER A 296 -19.34 -9.81 32.10
C SER A 296 -19.05 -10.68 33.34
N GLY A 297 -18.01 -10.34 34.09
CA GLY A 297 -17.67 -10.99 35.37
C GLY A 297 -18.71 -10.81 36.46
N ASP A 298 -19.31 -9.62 36.56
CA ASP A 298 -20.39 -9.31 37.51
C ASP A 298 -21.67 -10.07 37.17
N LEU A 299 -22.00 -10.14 35.86
CA LEU A 299 -23.14 -10.93 35.38
C LEU A 299 -22.95 -12.42 35.65
N ALA A 300 -21.77 -12.96 35.35
CA ALA A 300 -21.45 -14.36 35.65
C ALA A 300 -21.54 -14.67 37.15
N SER A 301 -21.04 -13.77 38.00
CA SER A 301 -21.10 -13.90 39.46
C SER A 301 -22.54 -13.82 39.99
N HIS A 302 -23.34 -12.92 39.41
CA HIS A 302 -24.76 -12.79 39.71
C HIS A 302 -25.54 -14.07 39.38
N LEU A 303 -25.41 -14.56 38.13
CA LEU A 303 -26.06 -15.81 37.69
C LEU A 303 -25.61 -17.00 38.53
N ALA A 304 -24.31 -17.11 38.82
CA ALA A 304 -23.80 -18.18 39.66
C ALA A 304 -24.42 -18.16 41.08
N SER A 305 -24.67 -16.97 41.65
CA SER A 305 -25.31 -16.81 42.94
C SER A 305 -26.82 -17.08 42.88
N ALA A 306 -27.51 -16.50 41.88
CA ALA A 306 -28.97 -16.63 41.73
C ALA A 306 -29.39 -18.09 41.52
N PHE A 307 -28.62 -18.85 40.73
CA PHE A 307 -28.91 -20.24 40.39
C PHE A 307 -28.09 -21.27 41.20
N GLN A 308 -27.35 -20.82 42.23
CA GLN A 308 -26.55 -21.67 43.11
C GLN A 308 -25.60 -22.61 42.36
N VAL A 309 -24.94 -22.08 41.34
CA VAL A 309 -23.99 -22.84 40.52
C VAL A 309 -22.79 -23.28 41.37
N PRO A 310 -22.37 -24.56 41.32
CA PRO A 310 -21.20 -25.05 42.06
C PRO A 310 -19.93 -24.27 41.67
N LYS A 311 -19.12 -23.88 42.68
CA LYS A 311 -17.84 -23.20 42.47
C LYS A 311 -16.78 -24.15 41.99
N GLU A 312 -16.72 -24.45 40.70
CA GLU A 312 -15.71 -25.28 40.08
C GLU A 312 -14.83 -24.44 39.11
N GLY A 313 -13.77 -23.84 39.64
CA GLY A 313 -12.84 -23.01 38.83
C GLY A 313 -13.25 -21.54 38.66
N PRO A 314 -12.63 -20.84 37.66
CA PRO A 314 -12.95 -19.45 37.36
C PRO A 314 -14.41 -19.28 36.94
N VAL A 315 -15.07 -18.21 37.40
CA VAL A 315 -16.45 -17.87 37.04
C VAL A 315 -16.43 -17.29 35.63
N ASP A 316 -16.84 -18.08 34.63
CA ASP A 316 -16.98 -17.68 33.23
C ASP A 316 -18.46 -17.60 32.85
N LEU A 317 -18.86 -16.53 32.14
CA LEU A 317 -20.27 -16.26 31.82
C LEU A 317 -20.90 -17.37 30.97
N ALA A 318 -20.20 -17.81 29.91
CA ALA A 318 -20.75 -18.83 29.01
C ALA A 318 -20.94 -20.16 29.74
N ARG A 319 -19.97 -20.54 30.58
CA ARG A 319 -20.02 -21.77 31.37
C ARG A 319 -21.09 -21.75 32.45
N VAL A 320 -21.23 -20.65 33.16
CA VAL A 320 -22.27 -20.46 34.16
C VAL A 320 -23.67 -20.53 33.51
N SER A 321 -23.85 -19.81 32.40
CA SER A 321 -25.09 -19.81 31.63
C SER A 321 -25.41 -21.19 31.05
N GLN A 322 -24.41 -21.94 30.57
CA GLN A 322 -24.56 -23.30 30.10
C GLN A 322 -25.01 -24.24 31.22
N TYR A 323 -24.43 -24.12 32.41
CA TYR A 323 -24.85 -24.90 33.56
C TYR A 323 -26.32 -24.65 33.91
N VAL A 324 -26.75 -23.38 33.99
CA VAL A 324 -28.14 -23.03 34.27
C VAL A 324 -29.08 -23.57 33.19
N ALA A 325 -28.78 -23.36 31.94
CA ALA A 325 -29.59 -23.86 30.82
C ALA A 325 -29.71 -25.38 30.81
N THR A 326 -28.64 -26.11 31.16
CA THR A 326 -28.63 -27.57 31.22
C THR A 326 -29.40 -28.13 32.39
N MET A 327 -29.29 -27.50 33.57
CA MET A 327 -29.86 -28.01 34.82
C MET A 327 -31.30 -27.55 35.06
N GLN A 328 -31.65 -26.33 34.63
CA GLN A 328 -32.94 -25.70 34.91
C GLN A 328 -33.74 -25.31 33.66
N GLY A 329 -33.13 -25.46 32.49
CA GLY A 329 -33.69 -25.01 31.23
C GLY A 329 -33.36 -23.57 30.89
N SER A 330 -33.54 -23.19 29.62
CA SER A 330 -33.26 -21.83 29.14
C SER A 330 -34.27 -20.79 29.61
N GLY A 331 -35.49 -21.17 29.95
CA GLY A 331 -36.53 -20.23 30.40
C GLY A 331 -36.13 -19.40 31.63
N PRO A 332 -35.79 -20.03 32.75
CA PRO A 332 -35.34 -19.31 33.95
C PRO A 332 -34.11 -18.41 33.72
N LEU A 333 -33.17 -18.87 32.88
CA LEU A 333 -32.01 -18.06 32.50
C LEU A 333 -32.44 -16.80 31.75
N TYR A 334 -33.33 -16.93 30.76
CA TYR A 334 -33.82 -15.82 29.96
C TYR A 334 -34.65 -14.83 30.80
N ASP A 335 -35.48 -15.32 31.72
CA ASP A 335 -36.23 -14.46 32.64
C ASP A 335 -35.33 -13.61 33.53
N GLU A 336 -34.23 -14.18 34.04
CA GLU A 336 -33.27 -13.46 34.85
C GLU A 336 -32.50 -12.42 34.05
N LEU A 337 -32.08 -12.78 32.81
CA LEU A 337 -31.40 -11.88 31.90
C LEU A 337 -32.33 -10.73 31.48
N HIS A 338 -33.59 -11.01 31.17
CA HIS A 338 -34.57 -10.00 30.85
C HIS A 338 -34.71 -8.96 31.94
N VAL A 339 -34.98 -9.40 33.18
CA VAL A 339 -35.13 -8.51 34.32
C VAL A 339 -33.90 -7.62 34.52
N ARG A 340 -32.72 -8.18 34.31
CA ARG A 340 -31.46 -7.45 34.47
C ARG A 340 -31.22 -6.41 33.37
N PHE A 341 -31.52 -6.73 32.12
CA PHE A 341 -31.22 -5.88 30.95
C PHE A 341 -32.36 -4.92 30.60
N GLU A 342 -33.62 -5.25 30.96
CA GLU A 342 -34.73 -4.32 30.87
C GLU A 342 -34.65 -3.24 31.96
N ALA A 343 -34.10 -3.57 33.15
CA ALA A 343 -33.91 -2.61 34.21
C ALA A 343 -33.23 -1.33 33.70
N ALA A 344 -33.60 -0.19 34.25
CA ALA A 344 -33.09 1.11 33.83
C ALA A 344 -31.56 1.19 34.00
N VAL A 345 -30.81 0.74 32.98
CA VAL A 345 -29.38 0.96 32.92
C VAL A 345 -29.15 2.40 32.47
N GLU A 346 -28.52 3.22 33.31
CA GLU A 346 -28.19 4.60 32.95
C GLU A 346 -27.13 4.61 31.84
N PRO A 347 -27.29 5.44 30.79
CA PRO A 347 -26.29 5.60 29.74
C PRO A 347 -24.97 6.10 30.34
N LYS A 348 -23.89 5.38 30.05
CA LYS A 348 -22.53 5.79 30.40
C LYS A 348 -22.06 6.98 29.55
N PRO A 349 -20.98 7.70 29.94
CA PRO A 349 -20.40 8.78 29.14
C PRO A 349 -20.13 8.39 27.65
N LEU A 350 -19.67 7.17 27.42
CA LEU A 350 -19.46 6.65 26.06
C LEU A 350 -20.74 6.62 25.24
N HIS A 351 -21.86 6.16 25.80
CA HIS A 351 -23.15 6.09 25.09
C HIS A 351 -23.64 7.48 24.71
N ARG A 352 -23.55 8.45 25.65
CA ARG A 352 -23.92 9.85 25.41
C ARG A 352 -23.01 10.51 24.36
N PHE A 353 -21.69 10.25 24.42
CA PHE A 353 -20.74 10.74 23.40
C PHE A 353 -21.14 10.28 21.98
N LEU A 354 -21.44 8.99 21.80
CA LEU A 354 -21.85 8.44 20.51
C LEU A 354 -23.16 9.03 20.01
N ALA A 355 -24.14 9.25 20.90
CA ALA A 355 -25.40 9.89 20.56
C ALA A 355 -25.21 11.35 20.11
N ARG A 356 -24.35 12.13 20.79
CA ARG A 356 -24.01 13.51 20.43
C ARG A 356 -23.24 13.65 19.12
N LEU A 357 -22.58 12.60 18.66
CA LEU A 357 -21.92 12.63 17.34
C LEU A 357 -22.92 12.64 16.19
N ALA A 358 -24.12 12.09 16.34
CA ALA A 358 -25.10 12.01 15.25
C ALA A 358 -25.48 13.37 14.64
N PRO A 359 -25.89 14.41 15.41
CA PRO A 359 -26.17 15.72 14.86
C PRO A 359 -24.93 16.37 14.24
N ILE A 360 -23.74 16.20 14.82
CA ILE A 360 -22.50 16.78 14.31
C ILE A 360 -22.12 16.19 12.94
N LEU A 361 -22.26 14.89 12.76
CA LEU A 361 -22.02 14.23 11.47
C LEU A 361 -23.01 14.73 10.42
N ARG A 362 -24.28 14.88 10.79
CA ARG A 362 -25.32 15.41 9.90
C ARG A 362 -25.02 16.83 9.46
N GLU A 363 -24.63 17.72 10.38
CA GLU A 363 -24.23 19.11 10.06
C GLU A 363 -23.03 19.20 9.13
N ARG A 364 -22.10 18.27 9.25
CA ARG A 364 -20.90 18.17 8.39
C ARG A 364 -21.16 17.47 7.05
N GLY A 365 -22.36 16.95 6.81
CA GLY A 365 -22.69 16.16 5.62
C GLY A 365 -21.93 14.83 5.54
N ALA A 366 -21.44 14.35 6.68
CA ALA A 366 -20.78 13.06 6.79
C ALA A 366 -21.81 11.93 7.01
N PRO A 367 -21.50 10.67 6.60
CA PRO A 367 -22.35 9.53 6.91
C PRO A 367 -22.49 9.36 8.42
N HIS A 368 -23.69 8.98 8.88
CA HIS A 368 -23.92 8.59 10.25
C HIS A 368 -23.10 7.35 10.63
N GLN A 369 -23.03 7.04 11.91
CA GLN A 369 -22.23 5.93 12.43
C GLN A 369 -22.90 4.58 12.24
N LEU A 370 -22.07 3.57 12.00
CA LEU A 370 -22.38 2.18 12.31
C LEU A 370 -21.72 1.89 13.66
N VAL A 371 -22.50 1.59 14.68
CA VAL A 371 -21.99 1.15 15.99
C VAL A 371 -22.23 -0.35 16.11
N VAL A 372 -21.19 -1.10 16.45
CA VAL A 372 -21.27 -2.54 16.70
C VAL A 372 -21.25 -2.77 18.22
N SER A 373 -22.12 -3.62 18.73
CA SER A 373 -22.18 -3.93 20.15
C SER A 373 -22.38 -5.42 20.40
N THR A 374 -21.78 -5.90 21.48
CA THR A 374 -22.07 -7.22 22.07
C THR A 374 -22.92 -7.13 23.34
N ASN A 375 -23.29 -5.91 23.74
CA ASN A 375 -24.16 -5.68 24.90
C ASN A 375 -25.58 -6.04 24.59
N TYR A 376 -26.27 -6.61 25.57
CA TYR A 376 -27.67 -7.01 25.45
C TYR A 376 -28.63 -5.90 25.88
N ASP A 377 -28.17 -4.96 26.73
CA ASP A 377 -28.98 -3.91 27.35
C ASP A 377 -29.42 -2.79 26.38
N LEU A 378 -30.18 -1.85 26.86
CA LEU A 378 -30.75 -0.71 26.12
C LEU A 378 -30.04 0.62 26.40
N ALA A 379 -28.83 0.61 26.98
CA ALA A 379 -28.16 1.83 27.42
C ALA A 379 -27.84 2.79 26.27
N LEU A 380 -27.41 2.27 25.12
CA LEU A 380 -27.13 3.10 23.95
C LEU A 380 -28.42 3.65 23.32
N GLU A 381 -29.45 2.83 23.22
CA GLU A 381 -30.77 3.24 22.74
C GLU A 381 -31.32 4.40 23.54
N ARG A 382 -31.26 4.32 24.88
CA ARG A 382 -31.68 5.41 25.78
C ARG A 382 -30.83 6.66 25.60
N ALA A 383 -29.52 6.53 25.40
CA ALA A 383 -28.67 7.69 25.15
C ALA A 383 -29.08 8.45 23.88
N PHE A 384 -29.50 7.76 22.82
CA PHE A 384 -30.02 8.38 21.61
C PHE A 384 -31.40 9.02 21.85
N GLU A 385 -32.29 8.37 22.61
CA GLU A 385 -33.57 8.92 22.99
C GLU A 385 -33.41 10.21 23.84
N ASP A 386 -32.47 10.22 24.82
CA ASP A 386 -32.18 11.38 25.67
C ASP A 386 -31.68 12.59 24.85
N GLU A 387 -30.90 12.36 23.79
CA GLU A 387 -30.39 13.39 22.87
C GLU A 387 -31.39 13.73 21.74
N GLY A 388 -32.55 13.03 21.66
CA GLY A 388 -33.58 13.24 20.65
C GLY A 388 -33.18 12.77 19.26
N GLU A 389 -32.21 11.85 19.15
CA GLU A 389 -31.68 11.32 17.89
C GLU A 389 -32.29 9.95 17.54
N GLU A 390 -32.61 9.77 16.28
CA GLU A 390 -33.16 8.50 15.77
C GLU A 390 -32.07 7.44 15.57
N LEU A 391 -32.38 6.18 15.90
CA LEU A 391 -31.49 5.04 15.83
C LEU A 391 -32.18 3.84 15.15
N ASP A 392 -31.58 3.24 14.11
CA ASP A 392 -31.96 1.93 13.60
C ASP A 392 -31.26 0.83 14.39
N ILE A 393 -31.98 -0.19 14.82
CA ILE A 393 -31.41 -1.32 15.56
C ILE A 393 -31.48 -2.58 14.69
N VAL A 394 -30.34 -3.25 14.57
CA VAL A 394 -30.19 -4.53 13.87
C VAL A 394 -29.60 -5.51 14.88
N ALA A 395 -30.31 -6.59 15.20
CA ALA A 395 -29.81 -7.55 16.18
C ALA A 395 -29.88 -9.00 15.69
N TYR A 396 -28.91 -9.79 16.12
CA TYR A 396 -28.81 -11.21 15.82
C TYR A 396 -29.84 -12.05 16.60
N VAL A 397 -30.36 -13.09 15.97
CA VAL A 397 -31.29 -14.04 16.59
C VAL A 397 -30.55 -15.36 16.86
N ALA A 398 -30.33 -15.67 18.14
CA ALA A 398 -29.64 -16.88 18.57
C ALA A 398 -30.55 -18.10 18.67
N THR A 399 -31.86 -17.90 18.88
CA THR A 399 -32.82 -18.99 19.18
C THR A 399 -34.12 -18.88 18.36
N GLY A 400 -34.93 -19.91 18.39
CA GLY A 400 -36.24 -19.92 17.74
C GLY A 400 -36.20 -20.09 16.21
N PRO A 401 -37.35 -19.86 15.52
CA PRO A 401 -37.50 -20.11 14.10
C PRO A 401 -36.65 -19.18 13.21
N ASN A 402 -36.27 -18.02 13.71
CA ASN A 402 -35.46 -17.04 13.02
C ASN A 402 -33.96 -17.13 13.37
N ARG A 403 -33.52 -18.19 14.03
CA ARG A 403 -32.14 -18.44 14.42
C ARG A 403 -31.16 -18.27 13.25
N GLY A 404 -30.04 -17.60 13.49
CA GLY A 404 -29.00 -17.35 12.48
C GLY A 404 -29.26 -16.15 11.59
N ARG A 405 -30.37 -15.45 11.76
CA ARG A 405 -30.75 -14.24 11.02
C ARG A 405 -30.58 -12.98 11.87
N PHE A 406 -30.84 -11.83 11.26
CA PHE A 406 -30.97 -10.55 11.95
C PHE A 406 -32.40 -10.04 11.85
N TRP A 407 -32.84 -9.28 12.85
CA TRP A 407 -34.03 -8.47 12.77
C TRP A 407 -33.66 -6.98 12.74
N HIS A 408 -34.55 -6.16 12.22
CA HIS A 408 -34.41 -4.71 12.16
C HIS A 408 -35.60 -4.04 12.82
N ARG A 409 -35.32 -3.03 13.67
CA ARG A 409 -36.31 -2.12 14.26
C ARG A 409 -35.95 -0.68 13.87
N ALA A 410 -36.79 -0.07 13.03
CA ALA A 410 -36.73 1.36 12.76
C ALA A 410 -37.43 2.14 13.87
N PRO A 411 -37.08 3.44 14.08
CA PRO A 411 -37.74 4.29 15.07
C PRO A 411 -39.26 4.24 14.98
N GLY A 412 -39.94 4.03 16.11
CA GLY A 412 -41.39 3.94 16.16
C GLY A 412 -42.06 2.74 15.47
N SER A 413 -41.26 1.75 15.03
CA SER A 413 -41.77 0.56 14.32
C SER A 413 -41.53 -0.71 15.14
N ALA A 414 -42.36 -1.74 14.89
CA ALA A 414 -42.11 -3.07 15.43
C ALA A 414 -40.91 -3.74 14.75
N PRO A 415 -40.18 -4.62 15.46
CA PRO A 415 -39.09 -5.40 14.86
C PRO A 415 -39.61 -6.31 13.74
N ARG A 416 -38.80 -6.54 12.71
CA ARG A 416 -39.09 -7.45 11.61
C ARG A 416 -37.85 -8.20 11.14
N PRO A 417 -37.95 -9.44 10.67
CA PRO A 417 -36.81 -10.22 10.22
C PRO A 417 -36.22 -9.63 8.94
N ILE A 418 -34.88 -9.76 8.78
CA ILE A 418 -34.19 -9.47 7.54
C ILE A 418 -34.07 -10.76 6.74
N ASP A 419 -35.06 -11.02 5.88
CA ASP A 419 -35.13 -12.26 5.12
C ASP A 419 -34.18 -12.27 3.92
N VAL A 420 -33.98 -11.11 3.27
CA VAL A 420 -33.15 -10.99 2.07
C VAL A 420 -32.14 -9.85 2.26
N PRO A 421 -30.96 -10.13 2.86
CA PRO A 421 -29.96 -9.10 3.17
C PRO A 421 -29.52 -8.25 1.98
N ASN A 422 -29.50 -8.84 0.76
CA ASN A 422 -29.03 -8.16 -0.45
C ASN A 422 -29.97 -7.05 -0.94
N THR A 423 -31.28 -7.14 -0.65
CA THR A 423 -32.26 -6.13 -1.08
C THR A 423 -32.60 -5.14 0.04
N TYR A 424 -32.14 -5.39 1.24
CA TYR A 424 -32.47 -4.60 2.43
C TYR A 424 -31.71 -3.25 2.52
N ALA A 425 -30.76 -3.02 1.62
CA ALA A 425 -29.92 -1.82 1.62
C ALA A 425 -30.69 -0.50 1.45
N THR A 426 -31.90 -0.52 0.88
CA THR A 426 -32.76 0.67 0.73
C THR A 426 -33.44 1.09 2.02
N GLU A 427 -33.58 0.18 2.97
CA GLU A 427 -34.26 0.42 4.24
C GLU A 427 -33.28 0.84 5.34
N LEU A 428 -32.04 0.34 5.30
CA LEU A 428 -30.94 0.67 6.21
C LEU A 428 -29.91 1.55 5.51
N SER A 429 -29.88 2.84 5.84
CA SER A 429 -28.99 3.81 5.24
C SER A 429 -28.29 4.69 6.29
N LEU A 430 -26.96 4.63 6.31
CA LEU A 430 -26.12 5.52 7.13
C LEU A 430 -26.17 7.00 6.66
N GLU A 431 -26.78 7.30 5.54
CA GLU A 431 -27.03 8.68 5.13
C GLU A 431 -28.24 9.28 5.86
N ARG A 432 -29.10 8.46 6.44
CA ARG A 432 -30.31 8.90 7.12
C ARG A 432 -30.12 8.99 8.64
N ARG A 433 -29.56 7.93 9.25
CA ARG A 433 -29.39 7.84 10.71
C ARG A 433 -28.35 6.83 11.13
N THR A 434 -27.96 6.86 12.38
CA THR A 434 -27.07 5.88 13.01
C THR A 434 -27.70 4.49 13.04
N ILE A 435 -26.88 3.46 12.85
CA ILE A 435 -27.31 2.07 12.92
C ILE A 435 -26.54 1.39 14.06
N LEU A 436 -27.26 0.77 14.99
CA LEU A 436 -26.72 -0.10 16.04
C LEU A 436 -26.82 -1.56 15.59
N LEU A 437 -25.68 -2.23 15.45
CA LEU A 437 -25.60 -3.65 15.11
C LEU A 437 -25.24 -4.47 16.36
N LYS A 438 -26.20 -5.17 16.92
CA LYS A 438 -26.04 -6.06 18.09
C LYS A 438 -25.73 -7.48 17.64
N LEU A 439 -24.50 -7.94 17.88
CA LEU A 439 -24.00 -9.21 17.36
C LEU A 439 -24.39 -10.42 18.22
N HIS A 440 -24.63 -10.22 19.51
CA HIS A 440 -24.97 -11.29 20.45
C HIS A 440 -26.45 -11.34 20.84
N GLY A 441 -27.29 -10.65 20.08
CA GLY A 441 -28.72 -10.52 20.38
C GLY A 441 -29.02 -9.30 21.24
N ALA A 442 -30.24 -9.20 21.74
CA ALA A 442 -30.73 -8.06 22.51
C ALA A 442 -31.88 -8.47 23.41
N VAL A 443 -32.09 -7.73 24.50
CA VAL A 443 -33.35 -7.74 25.25
C VAL A 443 -34.45 -7.11 24.40
N ASP A 444 -35.65 -7.69 24.40
CA ASP A 444 -36.83 -7.13 23.75
C ASP A 444 -37.71 -6.46 24.79
N PRO A 445 -37.85 -5.11 24.78
CA PRO A 445 -38.66 -4.39 25.76
C PRO A 445 -40.18 -4.55 25.50
N LEU A 446 -40.61 -5.27 24.46
CA LEU A 446 -42.02 -5.51 24.22
C LEU A 446 -42.56 -6.66 25.10
N PRO A 447 -43.82 -6.58 25.57
CA PRO A 447 -44.37 -7.59 26.46
C PRO A 447 -44.31 -9.03 25.95
N GLU A 448 -44.43 -9.20 24.64
CA GLU A 448 -44.42 -10.49 23.95
C GLU A 448 -43.02 -11.13 23.91
N ARG A 449 -41.96 -10.35 24.06
CA ARG A 449 -40.55 -10.79 24.00
C ARG A 449 -40.20 -11.65 22.77
N GLU A 450 -40.89 -11.45 21.67
CA GLU A 450 -40.78 -12.30 20.48
C GLU A 450 -39.37 -12.29 19.88
N TRP A 451 -38.66 -11.16 20.01
CA TRP A 451 -37.35 -10.94 19.40
C TRP A 451 -36.20 -10.99 20.41
N GLU A 452 -36.52 -11.33 21.68
CA GLU A 452 -35.51 -11.48 22.72
C GLU A 452 -34.60 -12.68 22.42
N SER A 453 -33.29 -12.45 22.44
CA SER A 453 -32.34 -13.47 22.09
C SER A 453 -30.94 -13.13 22.60
N PHE A 454 -30.24 -14.12 23.15
CA PHE A 454 -28.91 -13.96 23.74
C PHE A 454 -27.96 -15.06 23.24
N VAL A 455 -26.76 -14.69 22.77
CA VAL A 455 -25.65 -15.61 22.57
C VAL A 455 -24.83 -15.61 23.86
N ILE A 456 -25.13 -16.52 24.78
CA ILE A 456 -24.61 -16.47 26.15
C ILE A 456 -24.14 -17.81 26.72
N THR A 457 -24.69 -18.95 26.25
CA THR A 457 -24.26 -20.29 26.65
C THR A 457 -23.10 -20.77 25.77
N GLU A 458 -22.36 -21.78 26.23
CA GLU A 458 -21.32 -22.43 25.40
C GLU A 458 -21.91 -23.00 24.09
N ASP A 459 -23.10 -23.58 24.15
CA ASP A 459 -23.81 -24.09 22.97
C ASP A 459 -24.19 -22.96 21.99
N ASP A 460 -24.66 -21.80 22.52
CA ASP A 460 -24.95 -20.65 21.64
C ASP A 460 -23.69 -20.18 20.90
N TYR A 461 -22.54 -20.15 21.55
CA TYR A 461 -21.28 -19.76 20.93
C TYR A 461 -20.82 -20.77 19.88
N ILE A 462 -20.97 -22.09 20.13
CA ILE A 462 -20.66 -23.15 19.16
C ILE A 462 -21.53 -22.98 17.92
N ASP A 463 -22.83 -22.80 18.11
CA ASP A 463 -23.77 -22.59 17.03
C ASP A 463 -23.50 -21.29 16.28
N TYR A 464 -23.19 -20.20 17.01
CA TYR A 464 -22.82 -18.91 16.43
C TYR A 464 -21.58 -19.02 15.51
N LEU A 465 -20.62 -19.91 15.81
CA LEU A 465 -19.48 -20.23 14.95
C LEU A 465 -19.85 -21.04 13.70
N GLY A 466 -20.88 -21.90 13.81
CA GLY A 466 -21.30 -22.78 12.72
C GLY A 466 -21.99 -22.08 11.56
N TYR A 467 -22.49 -20.85 11.75
CA TYR A 467 -23.14 -20.08 10.70
C TYR A 467 -22.14 -19.35 9.81
N SER A 468 -22.55 -19.01 8.59
CA SER A 468 -21.76 -18.29 7.58
C SER A 468 -21.10 -17.02 8.10
N GLU A 469 -20.06 -16.52 7.41
CA GLU A 469 -19.43 -15.23 7.70
C GLU A 469 -20.50 -14.15 7.94
N LEU A 470 -20.28 -13.28 8.93
CA LEU A 470 -21.20 -12.18 9.27
C LEU A 470 -21.60 -11.35 8.04
N THR A 471 -20.65 -11.13 7.14
CA THR A 471 -20.84 -10.37 5.90
C THR A 471 -21.79 -11.03 4.89
N ALA A 472 -22.15 -12.30 5.09
CA ALA A 472 -23.12 -13.01 4.26
C ALA A 472 -24.57 -12.91 4.79
N VAL A 473 -24.72 -12.59 6.08
CA VAL A 473 -26.04 -12.56 6.76
C VAL A 473 -26.50 -11.15 7.15
N VAL A 474 -25.60 -10.16 7.17
CA VAL A 474 -25.97 -8.75 7.34
C VAL A 474 -26.26 -8.08 5.99
N PRO A 475 -27.06 -7.00 5.95
CA PRO A 475 -27.28 -6.21 4.73
C PRO A 475 -25.97 -5.76 4.07
N VAL A 476 -25.94 -5.82 2.72
CA VAL A 476 -24.73 -5.53 1.92
C VAL A 476 -24.13 -4.15 2.23
N SER A 477 -24.97 -3.15 2.53
CA SER A 477 -24.52 -1.82 2.93
C SER A 477 -23.70 -1.84 4.22
N LEU A 478 -24.13 -2.61 5.23
CA LEU A 478 -23.40 -2.76 6.50
C LEU A 478 -22.14 -3.59 6.32
N ALA A 479 -22.20 -4.67 5.55
CA ALA A 479 -21.04 -5.47 5.21
C ALA A 479 -19.97 -4.66 4.48
N ALA A 480 -20.36 -3.79 3.53
CA ALA A 480 -19.45 -2.88 2.84
C ALA A 480 -18.82 -1.85 3.79
N LYS A 481 -19.61 -1.32 4.73
CA LYS A 481 -19.14 -0.38 5.75
C LYS A 481 -18.11 -1.04 6.67
N LEU A 482 -18.39 -2.24 7.18
CA LEU A 482 -17.47 -3.00 8.02
C LEU A 482 -16.12 -3.29 7.33
N ARG A 483 -16.13 -3.50 6.01
CA ARG A 483 -14.89 -3.76 5.23
C ARG A 483 -14.07 -2.50 4.93
N ARG A 484 -14.66 -1.30 5.01
CA ARG A 484 -14.04 -0.04 4.55
C ARG A 484 -13.88 1.00 5.65
N SER A 485 -13.95 0.58 6.92
CA SER A 485 -13.87 1.48 8.06
C SER A 485 -12.71 1.14 8.97
N HIS A 486 -12.26 2.15 9.72
CA HIS A 486 -11.45 1.96 10.90
C HIS A 486 -12.33 1.42 12.03
N PHE A 487 -11.75 0.70 12.97
CA PHE A 487 -12.47 0.24 14.17
C PHE A 487 -11.89 0.87 15.43
N LEU A 488 -12.76 1.20 16.36
CA LEU A 488 -12.40 1.66 17.68
C LEU A 488 -13.05 0.74 18.71
N PHE A 489 -12.25 -0.15 19.30
CA PHE A 489 -12.69 -1.11 20.31
C PHE A 489 -12.69 -0.46 21.69
N LEU A 490 -13.80 -0.57 22.40
CA LEU A 490 -14.05 0.05 23.70
C LEU A 490 -14.67 -0.99 24.65
N GLY A 491 -14.10 -1.16 25.84
CA GLY A 491 -14.62 -2.08 26.86
C GLY A 491 -14.32 -3.57 26.62
N TYR A 492 -13.28 -3.90 25.86
CA TYR A 492 -12.85 -5.29 25.66
C TYR A 492 -11.61 -5.64 26.46
N GLU A 493 -11.65 -6.74 27.19
CA GLU A 493 -10.48 -7.36 27.80
C GLU A 493 -9.99 -8.56 26.98
N MET A 494 -8.67 -8.77 26.97
CA MET A 494 -8.07 -9.90 26.23
C MET A 494 -8.44 -11.29 26.76
N ALA A 495 -8.88 -11.37 27.99
CA ALA A 495 -9.41 -12.61 28.58
C ALA A 495 -10.73 -13.03 27.92
N ASP A 496 -11.41 -12.09 27.28
CA ASP A 496 -12.70 -12.31 26.63
C ASP A 496 -12.51 -13.00 25.27
N TRP A 497 -12.66 -14.32 25.23
CA TRP A 497 -12.57 -15.09 24.00
C TRP A 497 -13.70 -14.73 22.99
N ASN A 498 -14.78 -14.10 23.45
CA ASN A 498 -15.86 -13.56 22.63
C ASN A 498 -15.34 -12.55 21.62
N LEU A 499 -14.37 -11.72 22.00
CA LEU A 499 -13.71 -10.79 21.08
C LEU A 499 -13.06 -11.52 19.92
N ARG A 500 -12.34 -12.63 20.18
CA ARG A 500 -11.72 -13.43 19.11
C ARG A 500 -12.75 -14.00 18.15
N LEU A 501 -13.89 -14.38 18.68
CA LEU A 501 -15.03 -14.87 17.91
C LEU A 501 -15.58 -13.80 16.98
N ILE A 502 -15.79 -12.59 17.50
CA ILE A 502 -16.27 -11.44 16.74
C ILE A 502 -15.30 -11.08 15.64
N LEU A 503 -14.01 -10.95 15.98
CA LEU A 503 -12.96 -10.64 15.00
C LEU A 503 -12.91 -11.69 13.89
N ASN A 504 -13.01 -12.98 14.24
CA ASN A 504 -13.04 -14.07 13.27
C ASN A 504 -14.29 -14.01 12.37
N ARG A 505 -15.46 -13.67 12.91
CA ARG A 505 -16.69 -13.52 12.12
C ARG A 505 -16.72 -12.27 11.27
N MET A 506 -16.14 -11.17 11.73
CA MET A 506 -16.11 -9.90 10.99
C MET A 506 -15.09 -9.93 9.85
N TRP A 507 -13.93 -10.54 10.10
CA TRP A 507 -12.79 -10.47 9.17
C TRP A 507 -12.29 -11.83 8.69
N GLY A 508 -12.69 -12.93 9.34
CA GLY A 508 -12.18 -14.26 9.05
C GLY A 508 -10.67 -14.33 9.31
N THR A 509 -9.92 -14.87 8.35
CA THR A 509 -8.44 -14.91 8.37
C THR A 509 -7.80 -13.70 7.68
N ARG A 510 -8.60 -12.73 7.22
CA ARG A 510 -8.10 -11.56 6.49
C ARG A 510 -7.73 -10.44 7.46
N PRO A 511 -6.59 -9.77 7.27
CA PRO A 511 -6.24 -8.59 8.04
C PRO A 511 -7.26 -7.46 7.76
N VAL A 512 -7.47 -6.61 8.77
CA VAL A 512 -8.28 -5.39 8.63
C VAL A 512 -7.60 -4.46 7.64
N GLY A 513 -8.33 -3.97 6.64
CA GLY A 513 -7.76 -3.11 5.60
C GLY A 513 -7.48 -1.66 6.04
N TYR A 514 -7.81 -1.31 7.30
CA TYR A 514 -7.72 0.05 7.83
C TYR A 514 -7.17 0.02 9.26
N ARG A 515 -6.25 0.95 9.58
CA ARG A 515 -5.71 1.12 10.94
C ARG A 515 -6.85 1.23 11.94
N SER A 516 -6.79 0.45 13.01
CA SER A 516 -7.82 0.37 14.02
C SER A 516 -7.22 0.52 15.42
N TRP A 517 -8.02 0.82 16.42
CA TRP A 517 -7.55 1.13 17.77
C TRP A 517 -8.35 0.36 18.83
N ALA A 518 -7.69 0.00 19.91
CA ALA A 518 -8.32 -0.63 21.07
C ALA A 518 -7.96 0.13 22.35
N VAL A 519 -8.95 0.70 23.00
CA VAL A 519 -8.78 1.42 24.25
C VAL A 519 -8.86 0.41 25.40
N GLN A 520 -7.74 0.24 26.07
CA GLN A 520 -7.61 -0.73 27.15
C GLN A 520 -6.54 -0.27 28.16
N ARG A 521 -6.88 -0.24 29.43
CA ARG A 521 -5.94 0.11 30.48
C ARG A 521 -4.90 -1.00 30.67
N SER A 522 -3.63 -0.62 30.71
CA SER A 522 -2.48 -1.50 31.01
C SER A 522 -2.52 -2.85 30.27
N PRO A 523 -2.60 -2.84 28.91
CA PRO A 523 -2.71 -4.07 28.15
C PRO A 523 -1.49 -4.97 28.37
N SER A 524 -1.72 -6.23 28.74
CA SER A 524 -0.64 -7.22 28.88
C SER A 524 0.14 -7.40 27.58
N LEU A 525 1.38 -7.91 27.65
CA LEU A 525 2.19 -8.20 26.44
C LEU A 525 1.44 -9.11 25.45
N LEU A 526 0.68 -10.08 25.98
CA LEU A 526 -0.15 -10.96 25.17
C LEU A 526 -1.29 -10.21 24.49
N ALA A 527 -1.94 -9.27 25.20
CA ALA A 527 -2.98 -8.42 24.66
C ALA A 527 -2.44 -7.54 23.54
N GLN A 528 -1.29 -6.89 23.76
CA GLN A 528 -0.62 -6.08 22.74
C GLN A 528 -0.25 -6.89 21.51
N ALA A 529 0.33 -8.09 21.69
CA ALA A 529 0.69 -8.98 20.58
C ALA A 529 -0.55 -9.46 19.81
N PHE A 530 -1.65 -9.71 20.51
CA PHE A 530 -2.92 -10.09 19.89
C PHE A 530 -3.50 -8.95 19.04
N TRP A 531 -3.62 -7.74 19.59
CA TRP A 531 -4.14 -6.59 18.86
C TRP A 531 -3.29 -6.29 17.62
N ARG A 532 -1.95 -6.31 17.73
CA ARG A 532 -1.05 -6.13 16.61
C ARG A 532 -1.24 -7.18 15.51
N ARG A 533 -1.59 -8.42 15.86
CA ARG A 533 -1.88 -9.48 14.87
C ARG A 533 -3.05 -9.13 13.95
N TYR A 534 -4.00 -8.33 14.43
CA TYR A 534 -5.16 -7.86 13.67
C TYR A 534 -5.01 -6.41 13.16
N ASP A 535 -3.80 -5.86 13.24
CA ASP A 535 -3.51 -4.48 12.83
C ASP A 535 -4.28 -3.43 13.64
N VAL A 536 -4.47 -3.70 14.93
CA VAL A 536 -5.13 -2.81 15.90
C VAL A 536 -4.08 -2.24 16.85
N SER A 537 -3.98 -0.91 16.94
CA SER A 537 -3.09 -0.20 17.88
C SER A 537 -3.73 -0.16 19.29
N PRO A 538 -3.13 -0.76 20.32
CA PRO A 538 -3.63 -0.63 21.68
C PRO A 538 -3.29 0.75 22.24
N LEU A 539 -4.31 1.46 22.75
CA LEU A 539 -4.19 2.71 23.47
C LEU A 539 -4.26 2.41 24.98
N ASP A 540 -3.16 2.69 25.71
CA ASP A 540 -3.07 2.45 27.15
C ASP A 540 -3.75 3.58 27.94
N VAL A 541 -5.06 3.58 27.93
CA VAL A 541 -5.92 4.59 28.57
C VAL A 541 -7.17 3.91 29.08
N GLU A 542 -7.72 4.39 30.20
CA GLU A 542 -9.03 4.00 30.69
C GLU A 542 -10.12 4.42 29.70
N PRO A 543 -11.07 3.54 29.28
CA PRO A 543 -12.09 3.88 28.27
C PRO A 543 -12.89 5.15 28.61
N GLU A 544 -13.25 5.35 29.85
CA GLU A 544 -14.00 6.54 30.31
C GLU A 544 -13.16 7.82 30.18
N ALA A 545 -11.91 7.79 30.62
CA ALA A 545 -10.97 8.91 30.46
C ALA A 545 -10.69 9.24 29.00
N TYR A 546 -10.69 8.21 28.12
CA TYR A 546 -10.53 8.41 26.69
C TYR A 546 -11.73 9.12 26.08
N VAL A 547 -12.93 8.75 26.46
CA VAL A 547 -14.15 9.44 26.02
C VAL A 547 -14.14 10.91 26.43
N GLU A 548 -13.75 11.23 27.65
CA GLU A 548 -13.62 12.63 28.13
C GLU A 548 -12.56 13.41 27.29
N LEU A 549 -11.50 12.76 26.86
CA LEU A 549 -10.51 13.37 25.98
C LEU A 549 -11.10 13.67 24.59
N LEU A 550 -11.86 12.72 24.02
CA LEU A 550 -12.55 12.90 22.74
C LEU A 550 -13.60 14.02 22.83
N GLU A 551 -14.37 14.10 23.94
CA GLU A 551 -15.37 15.18 24.16
C GLU A 551 -14.69 16.56 24.22
N ARG A 552 -13.58 16.69 24.94
CA ARG A 552 -12.81 17.95 25.00
C ARG A 552 -12.30 18.39 23.64
N ARG A 553 -11.82 17.45 22.82
CA ARG A 553 -11.38 17.75 21.45
C ARG A 553 -12.54 18.13 20.53
N LEU A 554 -13.68 17.48 20.71
CA LEU A 554 -14.89 17.79 19.96
C LEU A 554 -15.40 19.22 20.27
N ALA A 555 -15.34 19.65 21.52
CA ALA A 555 -15.73 21.00 21.94
C ALA A 555 -14.75 22.09 21.46
N GLY A 556 -13.51 21.74 21.10
CA GLY A 556 -12.49 22.64 20.57
C GLY A 556 -12.37 22.66 19.04
N SER A 557 -13.12 21.84 18.32
CA SER A 557 -13.13 21.71 16.85
C SER A 557 -14.36 22.33 16.20
#